data_b46dd1d74ec2c56f7908f15844f4718a
#
_entry.id   b46dd1d74ec2c56f7908f15844f4718a
#
_cell.length_a   1.000
_cell.length_b   1.000
_cell.length_c   1.000
_cell.angle_alpha   90.00
_cell.angle_beta   90.00
_cell.angle_gamma   90.00
#
_symmetry.space_group_name_H-M   'P 1'
#
loop_
_entity.id
_entity.type
_entity.pdbx_description
1 polymer ?
#
loop_
_entity_poly.entity_id
_entity_poly.type
_entity_poly.pdbx_seq_one_letter_code
_entity_poly.pdbx_strand_id
1 'polypeptide(L)'
;LPLYELALMTARELARSHVDGVRLRLVSPEARPLALFGDEASESVAGLLAAAGIEYVPTHYTSAQGGGIAVQSPATDYVVTLPLLLGPELAGVPSTRPQGFIPVDEYGRVPGLDDVYAAGDAVDFPVKQGGLAAQQADTVAEHVAASYGANVEPSPFVPALRGMLFTGGEPLYMRSAVPGADPEVQGAWYPLWWPPTKVAGRYLAPYLFARGEQEGFGGPPLGFIDVDIPLSAVTLPG
;
A
#
# COMPACT_ATOMS: atom_id res chain seq x y z
N LEU A 1 1.08 -5.73 0.28
CA LEU A 1 -0.28 -6.11 -0.14
C LEU A 1 -0.30 -7.07 -1.33
N PRO A 2 0.32 -6.81 -2.52
CA PRO A 2 0.06 -7.58 -3.74
C PRO A 2 0.32 -9.09 -3.61
N LEU A 3 1.37 -9.53 -2.92
CA LEU A 3 1.63 -10.96 -2.73
C LEU A 3 0.59 -11.64 -1.83
N TYR A 4 0.08 -10.94 -0.83
CA TYR A 4 -0.99 -11.45 0.04
C TYR A 4 -2.28 -11.63 -0.76
N GLU A 5 -2.63 -10.65 -1.58
CA GLU A 5 -3.80 -10.72 -2.48
C GLU A 5 -3.66 -11.86 -3.47
N LEU A 6 -2.50 -11.95 -4.14
CA LEU A 6 -2.24 -13.03 -5.09
C LEU A 6 -2.38 -14.40 -4.43
N ALA A 7 -1.82 -14.59 -3.24
CA ALA A 7 -1.90 -15.88 -2.52
C ALA A 7 -3.36 -16.23 -2.15
N LEU A 8 -4.10 -15.28 -1.56
CA LEU A 8 -5.51 -15.48 -1.17
C LEU A 8 -6.42 -15.73 -2.37
N MET A 9 -6.27 -14.91 -3.42
CA MET A 9 -7.06 -15.07 -4.64
C MET A 9 -6.73 -16.38 -5.35
N THR A 10 -5.46 -16.79 -5.38
CA THR A 10 -5.03 -18.09 -5.93
C THR A 10 -5.62 -19.24 -5.14
N ALA A 11 -5.56 -19.23 -3.81
CA ALA A 11 -6.15 -20.27 -2.97
C ALA A 11 -7.66 -20.42 -3.24
N ARG A 12 -8.36 -19.29 -3.36
CA ARG A 12 -9.79 -19.29 -3.65
C ARG A 12 -10.09 -19.82 -5.06
N GLU A 13 -9.31 -19.44 -6.06
CA GLU A 13 -9.48 -19.95 -7.42
C GLU A 13 -9.22 -21.44 -7.52
N LEU A 14 -8.18 -21.97 -6.86
CA LEU A 14 -7.91 -23.39 -6.78
C LEU A 14 -9.09 -24.16 -6.16
N ALA A 15 -9.63 -23.64 -5.06
CA ALA A 15 -10.81 -24.25 -4.41
C ALA A 15 -12.04 -24.22 -5.33
N ARG A 16 -12.30 -23.09 -6.00
CA ARG A 16 -13.42 -22.93 -6.95
C ARG A 16 -13.30 -23.87 -8.15
N SER A 17 -12.08 -24.09 -8.61
CA SER A 17 -11.77 -24.96 -9.77
C SER A 17 -11.56 -26.41 -9.36
N HIS A 18 -11.76 -26.78 -8.10
CA HIS A 18 -11.56 -28.14 -7.56
C HIS A 18 -10.16 -28.72 -7.87
N VAL A 19 -9.13 -27.85 -7.80
CA VAL A 19 -7.73 -28.26 -8.00
C VAL A 19 -7.10 -28.59 -6.65
N ASP A 20 -6.80 -29.87 -6.44
CA ASP A 20 -6.20 -30.39 -5.23
C ASP A 20 -4.67 -30.56 -5.36
N GLY A 21 -4.00 -30.75 -4.22
CA GLY A 21 -2.57 -31.08 -4.16
C GLY A 21 -1.62 -29.88 -4.30
N VAL A 22 -2.14 -28.66 -4.49
CA VAL A 22 -1.34 -27.43 -4.53
C VAL A 22 -1.08 -26.93 -3.11
N ARG A 23 0.19 -26.66 -2.79
CA ARG A 23 0.60 -26.02 -1.53
C ARG A 23 1.06 -24.60 -1.82
N LEU A 24 0.41 -23.63 -1.16
CA LEU A 24 0.78 -22.23 -1.25
C LEU A 24 1.60 -21.81 -0.03
N ARG A 25 2.68 -21.09 -0.28
CA ARG A 25 3.55 -20.52 0.75
C ARG A 25 3.81 -19.06 0.46
N LEU A 26 3.61 -18.20 1.47
CA LEU A 26 3.94 -16.80 1.42
C LEU A 26 5.18 -16.55 2.29
N VAL A 27 6.26 -16.11 1.66
CA VAL A 27 7.52 -15.74 2.34
C VAL A 27 7.62 -14.23 2.42
N SER A 28 7.82 -13.69 3.62
CA SER A 28 7.89 -12.24 3.86
C SER A 28 8.99 -11.90 4.86
N PRO A 29 9.67 -10.75 4.72
CA PRO A 29 10.57 -10.25 5.75
C PRO A 29 9.84 -9.79 7.02
N GLU A 30 8.54 -9.56 6.96
CA GLU A 30 7.73 -9.14 8.11
C GLU A 30 7.62 -10.27 9.13
N ALA A 31 7.75 -9.96 10.41
CA ALA A 31 7.56 -10.93 11.51
C ALA A 31 6.11 -11.44 11.58
N ARG A 32 5.15 -10.59 11.21
CA ARG A 32 3.72 -10.89 11.12
C ARG A 32 3.13 -10.32 9.84
N PRO A 33 2.09 -10.93 9.27
CA PRO A 33 1.49 -10.46 8.03
C PRO A 33 1.03 -9.02 8.11
N LEU A 34 1.50 -8.16 7.20
CA LEU A 34 1.09 -6.76 7.08
C LEU A 34 1.14 -5.98 8.41
N ALA A 35 2.17 -6.23 9.24
CA ALA A 35 2.33 -5.62 10.57
C ALA A 35 2.29 -4.09 10.55
N LEU A 36 2.60 -3.47 9.41
CA LEU A 36 2.53 -2.02 9.22
C LEU A 36 1.12 -1.44 9.44
N PHE A 37 0.08 -2.25 9.28
CA PHE A 37 -1.32 -1.85 9.52
C PHE A 37 -1.78 -2.04 10.97
N GLY A 38 -0.89 -2.49 11.87
CA GLY A 38 -1.18 -2.75 13.27
C GLY A 38 -1.55 -4.18 13.59
N ASP A 39 -1.69 -4.47 14.89
CA ASP A 39 -1.81 -5.85 15.40
C ASP A 39 -3.11 -6.52 14.98
N GLU A 40 -4.25 -5.87 15.08
CA GLU A 40 -5.56 -6.44 14.72
C GLU A 40 -5.67 -6.74 13.22
N ALA A 41 -5.18 -5.83 12.37
CA ALA A 41 -5.13 -6.07 10.93
C ALA A 41 -4.22 -7.25 10.62
N SER A 42 -3.06 -7.33 11.28
CA SER A 42 -2.10 -8.41 11.14
C SER A 42 -2.67 -9.77 11.57
N GLU A 43 -3.40 -9.82 12.69
CA GLU A 43 -4.09 -11.03 13.17
C GLU A 43 -5.20 -11.45 12.20
N SER A 44 -5.99 -10.50 11.71
CA SER A 44 -7.02 -10.77 10.70
C SER A 44 -6.43 -11.39 9.44
N VAL A 45 -5.32 -10.84 8.93
CA VAL A 45 -4.64 -11.37 7.74
C VAL A 45 -4.02 -12.74 8.02
N ALA A 46 -3.43 -12.96 9.19
CA ALA A 46 -2.92 -14.26 9.59
C ALA A 46 -4.02 -15.32 9.62
N GLY A 47 -5.19 -14.97 10.16
CA GLY A 47 -6.38 -15.82 10.16
C GLY A 47 -6.86 -16.16 8.74
N LEU A 48 -6.87 -15.20 7.82
CA LEU A 48 -7.23 -15.43 6.41
C LEU A 48 -6.26 -16.39 5.72
N LEU A 49 -4.95 -16.20 5.90
CA LEU A 49 -3.93 -17.09 5.33
C LEU A 49 -4.09 -18.51 5.87
N ALA A 50 -4.27 -18.66 7.18
CA ALA A 50 -4.48 -19.97 7.82
C ALA A 50 -5.76 -20.65 7.32
N ALA A 51 -6.88 -19.94 7.24
CA ALA A 51 -8.15 -20.45 6.72
C ALA A 51 -8.06 -20.87 5.24
N ALA A 52 -7.23 -20.19 4.46
CA ALA A 52 -6.96 -20.54 3.07
C ALA A 52 -5.91 -21.64 2.89
N GLY A 53 -5.35 -22.19 3.98
CA GLY A 53 -4.30 -23.22 3.92
C GLY A 53 -2.95 -22.70 3.37
N ILE A 54 -2.70 -21.40 3.46
CA ILE A 54 -1.45 -20.77 3.02
C ILE A 54 -0.45 -20.77 4.17
N GLU A 55 0.71 -21.38 3.97
CA GLU A 55 1.81 -21.33 4.92
C GLU A 55 2.49 -19.95 4.89
N TYR A 56 2.49 -19.25 6.02
CA TYR A 56 3.23 -17.99 6.18
C TYR A 56 4.62 -18.25 6.77
N VAL A 57 5.67 -17.79 6.08
CA VAL A 57 7.07 -17.92 6.52
C VAL A 57 7.63 -16.52 6.80
N PRO A 58 7.71 -16.11 8.06
CA PRO A 58 8.18 -14.78 8.46
C PRO A 58 9.71 -14.66 8.42
N THR A 59 10.19 -13.41 8.48
CA THR A 59 11.60 -13.03 8.68
C THR A 59 12.60 -13.55 7.65
N HIS A 60 12.14 -13.83 6.43
CA HIS A 60 12.98 -14.29 5.35
C HIS A 60 12.96 -13.31 4.17
N TYR A 61 14.17 -12.93 3.72
CA TYR A 61 14.35 -12.27 2.45
C TYR A 61 14.66 -13.32 1.38
N THR A 62 14.01 -13.23 0.25
CA THR A 62 14.42 -13.98 -0.92
C THR A 62 15.54 -13.21 -1.61
N SER A 63 16.77 -13.70 -1.60
CA SER A 63 17.88 -13.10 -2.34
C SER A 63 18.05 -13.80 -3.68
N ALA A 64 18.09 -13.03 -4.77
CA ALA A 64 18.52 -13.52 -6.07
C ALA A 64 20.04 -13.47 -6.12
N GLN A 65 20.73 -14.55 -5.78
CA GLN A 65 22.16 -14.71 -6.05
C GLN A 65 22.35 -15.67 -7.23
N GLY A 66 23.06 -15.21 -8.24
CA GLY A 66 23.47 -16.07 -9.37
C GLY A 66 22.33 -16.50 -10.32
N GLY A 67 21.31 -15.68 -10.52
CA GLY A 67 20.24 -15.94 -11.50
C GLY A 67 19.15 -16.91 -11.01
N GLY A 68 19.17 -17.31 -9.75
CA GLY A 68 18.11 -18.10 -9.09
C GLY A 68 17.63 -17.44 -7.82
N ILE A 69 16.36 -17.62 -7.49
CA ILE A 69 15.81 -17.20 -6.20
C ILE A 69 16.16 -18.28 -5.19
N ALA A 70 17.09 -17.98 -4.29
CA ALA A 70 17.38 -18.85 -3.15
C ALA A 70 16.26 -18.72 -2.10
N VAL A 71 15.12 -19.33 -2.36
CA VAL A 71 14.22 -19.75 -1.28
C VAL A 71 14.86 -20.97 -0.67
N GLN A 72 15.33 -20.92 0.58
CA GLN A 72 15.68 -22.13 1.33
C GLN A 72 14.37 -22.90 1.59
N SER A 73 13.91 -23.65 0.61
CA SER A 73 12.65 -24.36 0.64
C SER A 73 12.77 -25.71 -0.09
N PRO A 74 12.09 -26.74 0.37
CA PRO A 74 11.94 -27.97 -0.39
C PRO A 74 11.37 -27.65 -1.78
N ALA A 75 11.62 -28.52 -2.74
CA ALA A 75 11.30 -28.35 -4.15
C ALA A 75 10.03 -27.54 -4.40
N THR A 76 10.19 -26.36 -5.00
CA THR A 76 9.10 -25.43 -5.33
C THR A 76 8.99 -25.41 -6.85
N ASP A 77 7.82 -25.72 -7.38
CA ASP A 77 7.59 -25.78 -8.83
C ASP A 77 7.49 -24.38 -9.44
N TYR A 78 6.86 -23.45 -8.73
CA TYR A 78 6.66 -22.07 -9.19
C TYR A 78 6.96 -21.07 -8.08
N VAL A 79 7.61 -19.96 -8.43
CA VAL A 79 7.89 -18.84 -7.51
C VAL A 79 7.45 -17.54 -8.15
N VAL A 80 6.67 -16.76 -7.40
CA VAL A 80 6.30 -15.39 -7.75
C VAL A 80 6.92 -14.44 -6.75
N THR A 81 7.65 -13.44 -7.24
CA THR A 81 8.31 -12.44 -6.39
C THR A 81 7.94 -11.03 -6.82
N LEU A 82 7.97 -10.11 -5.86
CA LEU A 82 8.01 -8.69 -6.18
C LEU A 82 9.48 -8.27 -6.35
N PRO A 83 9.82 -7.54 -7.41
CA PRO A 83 11.17 -7.02 -7.59
C PRO A 83 11.48 -5.94 -6.55
N LEU A 84 12.77 -5.76 -6.28
CA LEU A 84 13.23 -4.58 -5.56
C LEU A 84 12.92 -3.34 -6.40
N LEU A 85 12.23 -2.37 -5.83
CA LEU A 85 11.95 -1.11 -6.50
C LEU A 85 13.19 -0.22 -6.47
N LEU A 86 13.51 0.36 -7.61
CA LEU A 86 14.54 1.37 -7.79
C LEU A 86 13.87 2.65 -8.28
N GLY A 87 14.47 3.78 -7.96
CA GLY A 87 14.05 5.07 -8.47
C GLY A 87 14.33 5.21 -9.98
N PRO A 88 13.72 6.19 -10.64
CA PRO A 88 13.76 6.32 -12.10
C PRO A 88 15.11 6.88 -12.65
N GLU A 89 15.98 7.42 -11.81
CA GLU A 89 17.28 8.02 -12.17
C GLU A 89 17.21 8.93 -13.41
N LEU A 90 16.32 9.91 -13.39
CA LEU A 90 16.09 10.84 -14.50
C LEU A 90 17.27 11.83 -14.63
N ALA A 91 17.77 12.02 -15.86
CA ALA A 91 18.84 12.99 -16.12
C ALA A 91 18.43 14.41 -15.74
N GLY A 92 19.26 15.10 -14.96
CA GLY A 92 18.99 16.46 -14.47
C GLY A 92 18.07 16.53 -13.25
N VAL A 93 17.53 15.41 -12.77
CA VAL A 93 16.72 15.35 -11.54
C VAL A 93 17.57 14.76 -10.41
N PRO A 94 17.63 15.37 -9.22
CA PRO A 94 18.32 14.80 -8.06
C PRO A 94 17.77 13.41 -7.71
N SER A 95 18.65 12.53 -7.27
CA SER A 95 18.28 11.20 -6.80
C SER A 95 19.03 10.82 -5.54
N THR A 96 18.39 10.06 -4.64
CA THR A 96 19.02 9.53 -3.43
C THR A 96 19.71 8.20 -3.71
N ARG A 97 20.84 7.96 -3.05
CA ARG A 97 21.59 6.72 -3.21
C ARG A 97 21.34 5.78 -2.01
N PRO A 98 21.39 4.47 -2.23
CA PRO A 98 21.76 3.77 -3.48
C PRO A 98 20.59 3.51 -4.45
N GLN A 99 19.33 3.76 -4.05
CA GLN A 99 18.14 3.29 -4.78
C GLN A 99 17.71 4.20 -5.93
N GLY A 100 18.18 5.44 -6.01
CA GLY A 100 17.90 6.35 -7.12
C GLY A 100 16.53 7.03 -7.08
N PHE A 101 15.86 7.06 -5.92
CA PHE A 101 14.57 7.75 -5.73
C PHE A 101 14.75 9.28 -5.75
N ILE A 102 13.68 9.99 -6.11
CA ILE A 102 13.66 11.44 -6.20
C ILE A 102 13.37 12.03 -4.82
N PRO A 103 14.26 12.85 -4.22
CA PRO A 103 13.97 13.57 -3.00
C PRO A 103 12.92 14.67 -3.27
N VAL A 104 11.99 14.83 -2.34
CA VAL A 104 10.97 15.88 -2.40
C VAL A 104 10.76 16.51 -1.03
N ASP A 105 10.26 17.76 -1.03
CA ASP A 105 9.77 18.38 0.20
C ASP A 105 8.34 17.95 0.54
N GLU A 106 7.77 18.52 1.58
CA GLU A 106 6.41 18.21 2.06
C GLU A 106 5.29 18.56 1.07
N TYR A 107 5.57 19.29 0.01
CA TYR A 107 4.64 19.63 -1.07
C TYR A 107 4.92 18.86 -2.37
N GLY A 108 5.87 17.94 -2.33
CA GLY A 108 6.29 17.17 -3.50
C GLY A 108 7.22 17.91 -4.46
N ARG A 109 7.78 19.08 -4.09
CA ARG A 109 8.74 19.80 -4.91
C ARG A 109 10.11 19.13 -4.85
N VAL A 110 10.78 19.08 -5.99
CA VAL A 110 12.15 18.55 -6.09
C VAL A 110 13.15 19.65 -5.72
N PRO A 111 13.96 19.49 -4.65
CA PRO A 111 14.91 20.50 -4.22
C PRO A 111 15.92 20.89 -5.30
N GLY A 112 16.10 22.20 -5.48
CA GLY A 112 17.07 22.75 -6.43
C GLY A 112 16.60 22.82 -7.89
N LEU A 113 15.35 22.49 -8.15
CA LEU A 113 14.71 22.66 -9.46
C LEU A 113 13.45 23.53 -9.31
N ASP A 114 13.27 24.46 -10.24
CA ASP A 114 12.05 25.27 -10.30
C ASP A 114 10.95 24.50 -11.04
N ASP A 115 9.73 24.57 -10.53
CA ASP A 115 8.52 24.00 -11.14
C ASP A 115 8.59 22.49 -11.43
N VAL A 116 9.45 21.75 -10.71
CA VAL A 116 9.56 20.29 -10.82
C VAL A 116 9.02 19.63 -9.56
N TYR A 117 8.09 18.69 -9.76
CA TYR A 117 7.43 17.93 -8.71
C TYR A 117 7.55 16.44 -8.95
N ALA A 118 7.50 15.66 -7.90
CA ALA A 118 7.39 14.21 -7.98
C ALA A 118 6.44 13.65 -6.91
N ALA A 119 5.76 12.56 -7.24
CA ALA A 119 4.83 11.87 -6.36
C ALA A 119 4.84 10.36 -6.63
N GLY A 120 4.35 9.57 -5.70
CA GLY A 120 4.20 8.12 -5.82
C GLY A 120 5.50 7.36 -5.64
N ASP A 121 5.60 6.20 -6.29
CA ASP A 121 6.70 5.27 -6.08
C ASP A 121 8.07 5.80 -6.53
N ALA A 122 8.09 6.85 -7.34
CA ALA A 122 9.32 7.51 -7.79
C ALA A 122 10.03 8.30 -6.69
N VAL A 123 9.31 8.77 -5.66
CA VAL A 123 9.89 9.64 -4.62
C VAL A 123 10.60 8.84 -3.53
N ASP A 124 11.54 9.51 -2.85
CA ASP A 124 12.24 8.95 -1.68
C ASP A 124 11.33 8.96 -0.45
N PHE A 125 10.41 8.00 -0.44
CA PHE A 125 9.49 7.76 0.67
C PHE A 125 9.49 6.26 1.01
N PRO A 126 9.57 5.89 2.30
CA PRO A 126 9.86 4.51 2.69
C PRO A 126 8.76 3.50 2.34
N VAL A 127 7.51 3.95 2.23
CA VAL A 127 6.38 3.07 1.93
C VAL A 127 5.88 3.33 0.52
N LYS A 128 5.96 2.30 -0.33
CA LYS A 128 5.47 2.33 -1.72
C LYS A 128 4.08 1.70 -1.76
N GLN A 129 3.05 2.54 -1.93
CA GLN A 129 1.65 2.10 -1.89
C GLN A 129 0.75 3.08 -2.64
N GLY A 130 -0.17 2.55 -3.46
CA GLY A 130 -0.99 3.35 -4.36
C GLY A 130 -1.85 4.42 -3.67
N GLY A 131 -2.37 4.14 -2.47
CA GLY A 131 -3.11 5.14 -1.69
C GLY A 131 -2.25 6.31 -1.23
N LEU A 132 -1.00 6.05 -0.82
CA LEU A 132 -0.02 7.10 -0.48
C LEU A 132 0.40 7.87 -1.73
N ALA A 133 0.61 7.18 -2.85
CA ALA A 133 0.92 7.80 -4.13
C ALA A 133 -0.18 8.80 -4.56
N ALA A 134 -1.45 8.44 -4.38
CA ALA A 134 -2.58 9.32 -4.66
C ALA A 134 -2.61 10.54 -3.73
N GLN A 135 -2.35 10.36 -2.44
CA GLN A 135 -2.28 11.46 -1.48
C GLN A 135 -1.12 12.43 -1.79
N GLN A 136 0.05 11.91 -2.18
CA GLN A 136 1.16 12.75 -2.63
C GLN A 136 0.79 13.54 -3.90
N ALA A 137 0.12 12.90 -4.85
CA ALA A 137 -0.34 13.56 -6.07
C ALA A 137 -1.38 14.66 -5.77
N ASP A 138 -2.28 14.43 -4.81
CA ASP A 138 -3.24 15.45 -4.36
C ASP A 138 -2.52 16.66 -3.76
N THR A 139 -1.52 16.46 -2.91
CA THR A 139 -0.68 17.54 -2.34
C THR A 139 0.02 18.35 -3.43
N VAL A 140 0.63 17.67 -4.41
CA VAL A 140 1.25 18.34 -5.57
C VAL A 140 0.23 19.14 -6.35
N ALA A 141 -0.95 18.58 -6.61
CA ALA A 141 -2.01 19.27 -7.35
C ALA A 141 -2.49 20.53 -6.65
N GLU A 142 -2.67 20.51 -5.33
CA GLU A 142 -3.01 21.70 -4.53
C GLU A 142 -1.93 22.77 -4.64
N HIS A 143 -0.66 22.38 -4.48
CA HIS A 143 0.45 23.33 -4.53
C HIS A 143 0.60 23.95 -5.92
N VAL A 144 0.50 23.16 -6.98
CA VAL A 144 0.52 23.66 -8.36
C VAL A 144 -0.67 24.58 -8.63
N ALA A 145 -1.89 24.19 -8.24
CA ALA A 145 -3.09 25.02 -8.45
C ALA A 145 -2.97 26.37 -7.74
N ALA A 146 -2.49 26.39 -6.50
CA ALA A 146 -2.26 27.63 -5.75
C ALA A 146 -1.22 28.53 -6.40
N SER A 147 -0.12 27.98 -6.92
CA SER A 147 0.93 28.75 -7.59
C SER A 147 0.45 29.41 -8.89
N TYR A 148 -0.62 28.87 -9.50
CA TYR A 148 -1.32 29.49 -10.65
C TYR A 148 -2.54 30.30 -10.26
N GLY A 149 -2.70 30.67 -8.99
CA GLY A 149 -3.72 31.61 -8.52
C GLY A 149 -5.09 30.97 -8.23
N ALA A 150 -5.20 29.67 -8.16
CA ALA A 150 -6.43 29.03 -7.69
C ALA A 150 -6.66 29.36 -6.21
N ASN A 151 -7.93 29.51 -5.82
CA ASN A 151 -8.31 29.73 -4.42
C ASN A 151 -8.28 28.42 -3.65
N VAL A 152 -7.08 27.88 -3.44
CA VAL A 152 -6.81 26.68 -2.65
C VAL A 152 -5.61 26.97 -1.76
N GLU A 153 -5.68 26.59 -0.49
CA GLU A 153 -4.57 26.64 0.45
C GLU A 153 -3.85 25.29 0.42
N PRO A 154 -2.60 25.21 -0.09
CA PRO A 154 -1.89 23.95 -0.18
C PRO A 154 -1.58 23.40 1.22
N SER A 155 -1.87 22.14 1.42
CA SER A 155 -1.53 21.43 2.65
C SER A 155 -0.30 20.56 2.44
N PRO A 156 0.63 20.48 3.44
CA PRO A 156 1.75 19.56 3.35
C PRO A 156 1.26 18.10 3.31
N PHE A 157 2.06 17.22 2.71
CA PHE A 157 1.75 15.81 2.68
C PHE A 157 1.75 15.20 4.08
N VAL A 158 0.59 14.75 4.52
CA VAL A 158 0.40 14.01 5.78
C VAL A 158 -0.09 12.61 5.42
N PRO A 159 0.80 11.60 5.46
CA PRO A 159 0.48 10.26 4.98
C PRO A 159 -0.53 9.56 5.89
N ALA A 160 -1.59 9.04 5.30
CA ALA A 160 -2.55 8.14 5.94
C ALA A 160 -2.46 6.75 5.30
N LEU A 161 -2.02 5.74 6.06
CA LEU A 161 -1.90 4.39 5.55
C LEU A 161 -3.27 3.69 5.59
N ARG A 162 -3.80 3.42 4.41
CA ARG A 162 -5.07 2.71 4.20
C ARG A 162 -4.83 1.55 3.24
N GLY A 163 -5.30 0.37 3.58
CA GLY A 163 -5.15 -0.82 2.76
C GLY A 163 -6.49 -1.52 2.54
N MET A 164 -6.81 -1.80 1.30
CA MET A 164 -7.93 -2.66 0.90
C MET A 164 -7.33 -3.94 0.34
N LEU A 165 -7.46 -5.04 1.08
CA LEU A 165 -6.91 -6.35 0.72
C LEU A 165 -7.98 -7.17 0.00
N PHE A 166 -7.71 -7.53 -1.24
CA PHE A 166 -8.55 -8.46 -1.99
C PHE A 166 -8.30 -9.90 -1.52
N THR A 167 -9.37 -10.56 -1.10
CA THR A 167 -9.33 -11.95 -0.61
C THR A 167 -9.84 -12.96 -1.63
N GLY A 168 -10.29 -12.47 -2.78
CA GLY A 168 -11.09 -13.23 -3.75
C GLY A 168 -12.58 -13.28 -3.38
N GLY A 169 -13.00 -12.71 -2.26
CA GLY A 169 -14.36 -12.47 -1.77
C GLY A 169 -14.55 -11.05 -1.33
N GLU A 170 -15.18 -10.86 -0.17
CA GLU A 170 -15.28 -9.54 0.43
C GLU A 170 -13.88 -9.02 0.80
N PRO A 171 -13.56 -7.75 0.46
CA PRO A 171 -12.27 -7.17 0.80
C PRO A 171 -12.15 -6.91 2.30
N LEU A 172 -10.92 -7.06 2.83
CA LEU A 172 -10.59 -6.59 4.16
C LEU A 172 -10.04 -5.17 4.07
N TYR A 173 -10.66 -4.24 4.79
CA TYR A 173 -10.18 -2.86 4.92
C TYR A 173 -9.27 -2.77 6.14
N MET A 174 -8.12 -2.14 5.96
CA MET A 174 -7.12 -1.96 7.01
C MET A 174 -6.70 -0.50 7.06
N ARG A 175 -6.45 -0.02 8.28
CA ARG A 175 -5.99 1.33 8.52
C ARG A 175 -4.95 1.30 9.64
N SER A 176 -3.88 2.10 9.55
CA SER A 176 -2.94 2.20 10.67
C SER A 176 -3.62 2.90 11.84
N ALA A 177 -3.31 2.45 13.06
CA ALA A 177 -3.84 3.05 14.28
C ALA A 177 -3.41 4.51 14.41
N VAL A 178 -4.34 5.36 14.82
CA VAL A 178 -4.07 6.77 15.10
C VAL A 178 -3.87 6.92 16.61
N PRO A 179 -2.82 7.60 17.10
CA PRO A 179 -2.78 8.04 18.48
C PRO A 179 -4.01 8.92 18.78
N GLY A 180 -4.90 8.44 19.67
CA GLY A 180 -6.10 9.17 20.08
C GLY A 180 -7.38 8.85 19.30
N ALA A 181 -7.35 8.01 18.28
CA ALA A 181 -8.55 7.41 17.70
C ALA A 181 -8.93 6.14 18.46
N ASP A 182 -10.20 5.75 18.32
CA ASP A 182 -10.71 4.50 18.91
C ASP A 182 -9.84 3.32 18.44
N PRO A 183 -9.15 2.60 19.32
CA PRO A 183 -8.24 1.54 18.94
C PRO A 183 -8.94 0.31 18.33
N GLU A 184 -10.26 0.27 18.34
CA GLU A 184 -11.02 -0.93 17.98
C GLU A 184 -11.08 -1.24 16.48
N VAL A 185 -10.62 -0.34 15.57
CA VAL A 185 -10.79 -0.60 14.13
C VAL A 185 -9.49 -0.45 13.34
N GLN A 186 -8.61 -1.43 13.43
CA GLN A 186 -7.43 -1.57 12.56
C GLN A 186 -7.72 -2.46 11.34
N GLY A 187 -8.71 -3.34 11.43
CA GLY A 187 -9.17 -4.18 10.32
C GLY A 187 -10.68 -4.39 10.37
N ALA A 188 -11.35 -4.26 9.24
CA ALA A 188 -12.80 -4.42 9.14
C ALA A 188 -13.23 -5.00 7.79
N TRP A 189 -14.37 -5.71 7.80
CA TRP A 189 -15.06 -6.21 6.60
C TRP A 189 -16.05 -5.20 6.01
N TYR A 190 -16.02 -3.96 6.49
CA TYR A 190 -16.79 -2.83 5.98
C TYR A 190 -15.82 -1.67 5.66
N PRO A 191 -16.20 -0.75 4.75
CA PRO A 191 -15.35 0.37 4.37
C PRO A 191 -14.96 1.26 5.54
N LEU A 192 -13.66 1.56 5.66
CA LEU A 192 -13.09 2.47 6.66
C LEU A 192 -12.84 3.88 6.10
N TRP A 193 -13.13 4.10 4.83
CA TRP A 193 -13.03 5.40 4.13
C TRP A 193 -14.00 5.47 2.96
N TRP A 194 -14.19 6.66 2.43
CA TRP A 194 -15.06 6.91 1.29
C TRP A 194 -14.34 7.74 0.20
N PRO A 195 -14.51 7.43 -1.11
CA PRO A 195 -15.11 6.20 -1.64
C PRO A 195 -14.30 4.95 -1.25
N PRO A 196 -14.94 3.78 -1.09
CA PRO A 196 -14.31 2.57 -0.56
C PRO A 196 -13.50 1.86 -1.67
N THR A 197 -12.47 2.51 -2.16
CA THR A 197 -11.63 2.06 -3.27
C THR A 197 -10.17 1.94 -2.83
N LYS A 198 -9.35 1.26 -3.63
CA LYS A 198 -7.90 1.14 -3.37
C LYS A 198 -7.16 2.47 -3.50
N VAL A 199 -7.65 3.36 -4.34
CA VAL A 199 -7.11 4.71 -4.50
C VAL A 199 -7.75 5.59 -3.44
N ALA A 200 -7.01 5.90 -2.39
CA ALA A 200 -7.49 6.66 -1.23
C ALA A 200 -6.97 8.10 -1.26
N GLY A 201 -7.09 8.77 -2.40
CA GLY A 201 -6.76 10.18 -2.59
C GLY A 201 -7.97 11.09 -2.33
N ARG A 202 -7.71 12.33 -1.93
CA ARG A 202 -8.74 13.35 -1.64
C ARG A 202 -9.53 13.76 -2.89
N TYR A 203 -8.82 13.99 -3.99
CA TYR A 203 -9.42 14.42 -5.26
C TYR A 203 -9.56 13.30 -6.26
N LEU A 204 -8.52 12.48 -6.41
CA LEU A 204 -8.50 11.43 -7.42
C LEU A 204 -9.55 10.34 -7.14
N ALA A 205 -9.69 9.89 -5.90
CA ALA A 205 -10.63 8.82 -5.57
C ALA A 205 -12.10 9.19 -5.85
N PRO A 206 -12.62 10.34 -5.36
CA PRO A 206 -13.98 10.79 -5.70
C PRO A 206 -14.17 11.05 -7.20
N TYR A 207 -13.14 11.59 -7.88
CA TYR A 207 -13.19 11.83 -9.31
C TYR A 207 -13.38 10.54 -10.12
N LEU A 208 -12.55 9.52 -9.86
CA LEU A 208 -12.64 8.21 -10.52
C LEU A 208 -13.94 7.50 -10.18
N PHE A 209 -14.37 7.57 -8.94
CA PHE A 209 -15.64 7.00 -8.49
C PHE A 209 -16.84 7.60 -9.22
N ALA A 210 -16.88 8.93 -9.34
CA ALA A 210 -17.95 9.64 -10.05
C ALA A 210 -18.00 9.31 -11.55
N ARG A 211 -16.86 8.90 -12.15
CA ARG A 211 -16.78 8.48 -13.55
C ARG A 211 -17.09 6.99 -13.75
N GLY A 212 -17.35 6.24 -12.69
CA GLY A 212 -17.51 4.78 -12.77
C GLY A 212 -16.24 4.02 -13.14
N GLU A 213 -15.08 4.67 -13.01
CA GLU A 213 -13.77 4.06 -13.33
C GLU A 213 -13.19 3.26 -12.15
N GLN A 214 -13.85 3.32 -11.00
CA GLN A 214 -13.56 2.47 -9.84
C GLN A 214 -14.86 1.87 -9.30
N GLU A 215 -14.86 0.58 -9.08
CA GLU A 215 -15.96 -0.09 -8.38
C GLU A 215 -15.85 0.19 -6.87
N GLY A 216 -16.90 0.74 -6.30
CA GLY A 216 -17.04 0.94 -4.87
C GLY A 216 -17.94 -0.13 -4.25
N PHE A 217 -17.65 -0.50 -3.03
CA PHE A 217 -18.44 -1.48 -2.27
C PHE A 217 -19.31 -0.74 -1.23
N GLY A 218 -20.58 -0.52 -1.58
CA GLY A 218 -21.56 0.09 -0.68
C GLY A 218 -21.57 1.62 -0.62
N GLY A 219 -22.48 2.17 0.18
CA GLY A 219 -22.59 3.62 0.45
C GLY A 219 -21.62 4.11 1.53
N PRO A 220 -21.54 5.42 1.77
CA PRO A 220 -20.69 5.97 2.81
C PRO A 220 -21.10 5.39 4.19
N PRO A 221 -20.13 4.95 5.01
CA PRO A 221 -20.41 4.50 6.35
C PRO A 221 -20.98 5.64 7.20
N LEU A 222 -22.01 5.35 7.98
CA LEU A 222 -22.60 6.34 8.89
C LEU A 222 -21.56 6.69 9.97
N GLY A 223 -21.33 8.00 10.16
CA GLY A 223 -20.39 8.50 11.18
C GLY A 223 -18.91 8.44 10.80
N PHE A 224 -18.59 8.31 9.52
CA PHE A 224 -17.20 8.33 9.05
C PHE A 224 -16.53 9.69 9.32
N ILE A 225 -15.41 9.67 10.03
CA ILE A 225 -14.52 10.81 10.21
C ILE A 225 -13.19 10.42 9.57
N ASP A 226 -12.77 11.19 8.57
CA ASP A 226 -11.43 11.02 7.98
C ASP A 226 -10.40 11.65 8.91
N VAL A 227 -9.53 10.82 9.49
CA VAL A 227 -8.46 11.27 10.38
C VAL A 227 -7.14 10.89 9.76
N ASP A 228 -6.38 11.90 9.34
CA ASP A 228 -5.04 11.71 8.81
C ASP A 228 -4.03 11.36 9.90
N ILE A 229 -3.19 10.37 9.63
CA ILE A 229 -2.19 9.87 10.58
C ILE A 229 -0.80 10.20 10.05
N PRO A 230 0.02 10.95 10.78
CA PRO A 230 1.40 11.13 10.41
C PRO A 230 2.20 9.82 10.59
N LEU A 231 2.79 9.31 9.50
CA LEU A 231 3.70 8.16 9.53
C LEU A 231 5.02 8.43 10.30
N SER A 232 5.26 9.67 10.74
CA SER A 232 6.38 9.98 11.65
C SER A 232 6.31 9.23 13.00
N ALA A 233 5.16 8.62 13.32
CA ALA A 233 5.00 7.75 14.48
C ALA A 233 5.35 6.27 14.20
N VAL A 234 5.59 5.89 12.93
CA VAL A 234 5.91 4.51 12.56
C VAL A 234 7.43 4.37 12.49
N THR A 235 8.03 3.82 13.54
CA THR A 235 9.43 3.39 13.49
C THR A 235 9.49 2.10 12.67
N LEU A 236 9.96 2.20 11.43
CA LEU A 236 10.26 1.02 10.63
C LEU A 236 11.46 0.30 11.27
N PRO A 237 11.41 -1.01 11.47
CA PRO A 237 12.58 -1.77 11.88
C PRO A 237 13.66 -1.65 10.81
N GLY A 238 14.86 -1.25 11.23
CA GLY A 238 16.06 -1.11 10.39
C GLY A 238 16.58 -2.46 9.87
#